data_709e5792e5d2d184c99be786a0a2ed81
#
_entry.id   709e5792e5d2d184c99be786a0a2ed81
#
_cell.length_a   1.000
_cell.length_b   1.000
_cell.length_c   1.000
_cell.angle_alpha   90.00
_cell.angle_beta   90.00
_cell.angle_gamma   90.00
#
_symmetry.space_group_name_H-M   'P 1'
#
loop_
_entity.id
_entity.type
_entity.pdbx_description
1 polymer ?
#
loop_
_entity_poly.entity_id
_entity_poly.type
_entity_poly.pdbx_seq_one_letter_code
_entity_poly.pdbx_strand_id
1 'polypeptide(L)'
;VERSRGLGDVYKRQFQDINYQLSQNEDKTAIFEGWCDFLNYFDSSIHFQLSFLNLAASEETFANSISIPPQRDAFDSIREEYTTMLQNQLARGNNGLIKTKYLTFGIDADSIKAAKPRLERIETDILNNFKRLGVAARTLDGKERLFQLHAVFHMDEQLPFQFEWDWLAPSGLSTKDFIAPSSFEFRTGKQFRM
;
A
#
# COMPACT_ATOMS: atom_id res chain seq x y z
N VAL A 1 26.91 -18.92 -3.75
CA VAL A 1 26.49 -17.70 -3.02
C VAL A 1 26.56 -16.57 -4.03
N GLU A 2 25.49 -16.36 -4.78
CA GLU A 2 25.38 -15.20 -5.64
C GLU A 2 25.13 -13.98 -4.77
N ARG A 3 26.06 -13.05 -4.84
CA ARG A 3 25.89 -11.72 -4.28
C ARG A 3 24.73 -11.05 -4.99
N SER A 4 23.62 -10.89 -4.30
CA SER A 4 22.58 -9.93 -4.66
C SER A 4 23.22 -8.54 -4.66
N ARG A 5 23.69 -8.09 -5.81
CA ARG A 5 24.10 -6.70 -6.01
C ARG A 5 22.86 -5.83 -5.95
N GLY A 6 22.82 -4.93 -4.97
CA GLY A 6 21.95 -3.74 -5.05
C GLY A 6 20.53 -3.88 -4.53
N LEU A 7 20.26 -4.71 -3.53
CA LEU A 7 19.08 -4.58 -2.71
C LEU A 7 19.50 -4.11 -1.32
N GLY A 8 19.77 -2.81 -1.22
CA GLY A 8 19.65 -2.14 0.05
C GLY A 8 18.27 -2.43 0.63
N ASP A 9 18.15 -2.52 1.94
CA ASP A 9 16.87 -2.73 2.61
C ASP A 9 15.84 -1.75 2.05
N VAL A 10 14.74 -2.31 1.52
CA VAL A 10 13.71 -1.53 0.84
C VAL A 10 12.58 -1.33 1.82
N TYR A 11 12.42 -0.10 2.31
CA TYR A 11 11.29 0.29 3.14
C TYR A 11 10.11 0.68 2.26
N LYS A 12 8.93 0.15 2.56
CA LYS A 12 7.67 0.52 1.90
C LYS A 12 6.77 1.28 2.84
N ARG A 13 6.09 2.29 2.26
CA ARG A 13 5.12 3.13 2.94
C ARG A 13 3.82 3.14 2.17
N GLN A 14 2.72 2.92 2.86
CA GLN A 14 1.39 3.22 2.35
C GLN A 14 1.03 4.63 2.77
N PHE A 15 0.51 5.44 1.83
CA PHE A 15 0.08 6.80 2.11
C PHE A 15 -1.28 7.09 1.50
N GLN A 16 -1.97 8.07 2.08
CA GLN A 16 -3.32 8.49 1.69
C GLN A 16 -3.28 9.63 0.68
N ASP A 17 -4.42 9.90 0.07
CA ASP A 17 -4.60 11.05 -0.82
C ASP A 17 -4.71 12.36 -0.04
N ILE A 18 -4.27 13.44 -0.67
CA ILE A 18 -4.60 14.80 -0.28
C ILE A 18 -5.85 15.21 -1.07
N ASN A 19 -6.79 15.88 -0.41
CA ASN A 19 -7.98 16.37 -1.07
C ASN A 19 -7.69 17.67 -1.86
N TYR A 20 -6.84 17.55 -2.88
CA TYR A 20 -6.38 18.67 -3.70
C TYR A 20 -7.52 19.37 -4.44
N GLN A 21 -8.52 18.61 -4.92
CA GLN A 21 -9.59 19.17 -5.76
C GLN A 21 -10.51 20.12 -5.00
N LEU A 22 -10.77 19.85 -3.73
CA LEU A 22 -11.65 20.64 -2.86
C LEU A 22 -10.91 21.75 -2.12
N SER A 23 -9.59 21.84 -2.24
CA SER A 23 -8.77 22.86 -1.59
C SER A 23 -8.90 24.21 -2.30
N GLN A 24 -8.73 25.29 -1.56
CA GLN A 24 -8.65 26.64 -2.11
C GLN A 24 -7.36 26.83 -2.94
N ASN A 25 -7.30 27.86 -3.77
CA ASN A 25 -6.16 28.04 -4.68
C ASN A 25 -4.83 28.25 -3.94
N GLU A 26 -4.85 28.94 -2.81
CA GLU A 26 -3.67 29.13 -1.96
C GLU A 26 -3.18 27.82 -1.37
N ASP A 27 -4.11 26.98 -0.88
CA ASP A 27 -3.80 25.65 -0.36
C ASP A 27 -3.25 24.73 -1.46
N LYS A 28 -3.77 24.82 -2.68
CA LYS A 28 -3.27 24.06 -3.85
C LYS A 28 -1.83 24.39 -4.16
N THR A 29 -1.47 25.67 -4.10
CA THR A 29 -0.07 26.10 -4.31
C THR A 29 0.83 25.57 -3.21
N ALA A 30 0.42 25.67 -1.94
CA ALA A 30 1.17 25.15 -0.80
C ALA A 30 1.34 23.62 -0.86
N ILE A 31 0.30 22.88 -1.26
CA ILE A 31 0.37 21.43 -1.48
C ILE A 31 1.36 21.10 -2.59
N PHE A 32 1.33 21.82 -3.70
CA PHE A 32 2.23 21.61 -4.83
C PHE A 32 3.69 21.89 -4.44
N GLU A 33 3.96 23.02 -3.80
CA GLU A 33 5.30 23.37 -3.30
C GLU A 33 5.81 22.32 -2.31
N GLY A 34 4.96 21.88 -1.38
CA GLY A 34 5.30 20.82 -0.44
C GLY A 34 5.63 19.49 -1.11
N TRP A 35 4.95 19.14 -2.21
CA TRP A 35 5.30 17.97 -3.01
C TRP A 35 6.62 18.14 -3.75
N CYS A 36 6.89 19.31 -4.28
CA CYS A 36 8.19 19.61 -4.89
C CYS A 36 9.34 19.48 -3.87
N ASP A 37 9.16 20.02 -2.67
CA ASP A 37 10.14 19.88 -1.59
C ASP A 37 10.34 18.42 -1.18
N PHE A 38 9.23 17.65 -1.09
CA PHE A 38 9.28 16.24 -0.78
C PHE A 38 10.07 15.43 -1.83
N LEU A 39 9.82 15.70 -3.12
CA LEU A 39 10.53 14.99 -4.20
C LEU A 39 11.99 15.42 -4.29
N ASN A 40 12.31 16.68 -4.02
CA ASN A 40 13.68 17.21 -3.99
C ASN A 40 14.50 16.66 -2.80
N TYR A 41 13.86 16.06 -1.79
CA TYR A 41 14.55 15.38 -0.70
C TYR A 41 15.37 14.17 -1.19
N PHE A 42 14.92 13.50 -2.25
CA PHE A 42 15.58 12.31 -2.78
C PHE A 42 16.75 12.71 -3.69
N ASP A 43 17.96 12.59 -3.17
CA ASP A 43 19.16 12.78 -3.95
C ASP A 43 19.55 11.50 -4.75
N SER A 44 20.62 11.56 -5.52
CA SER A 44 21.07 10.45 -6.36
C SER A 44 21.52 9.21 -5.58
N SER A 45 21.66 9.30 -4.25
CA SER A 45 22.05 8.18 -3.39
C SER A 45 20.84 7.40 -2.84
N ILE A 46 19.64 7.90 -3.07
CA ILE A 46 18.39 7.29 -2.62
C ILE A 46 17.59 6.85 -3.83
N HIS A 47 17.43 5.56 -4.01
CA HIS A 47 16.52 5.01 -5.01
C HIS A 47 15.11 5.01 -4.46
N PHE A 48 14.14 5.58 -5.18
CA PHE A 48 12.75 5.54 -4.75
C PHE A 48 11.81 5.15 -5.88
N GLN A 49 10.68 4.56 -5.52
CA GLN A 49 9.63 4.14 -6.43
C GLN A 49 8.27 4.47 -5.83
N LEU A 50 7.44 5.18 -6.58
CA LEU A 50 6.02 5.35 -6.30
C LEU A 50 5.23 4.26 -7.01
N SER A 51 4.41 3.53 -6.27
CA SER A 51 3.55 2.47 -6.81
C SER A 51 2.09 2.78 -6.52
N PHE A 52 1.27 2.69 -7.55
CA PHE A 52 -0.18 2.86 -7.49
C PHE A 52 -0.81 1.52 -7.85
N LEU A 53 -1.49 0.90 -6.90
CA LEU A 53 -2.11 -0.40 -7.11
C LEU A 53 -3.62 -0.28 -6.93
N ASN A 54 -4.36 -0.86 -7.86
CA ASN A 54 -5.78 -1.09 -7.72
C ASN A 54 -5.96 -2.56 -7.37
N LEU A 55 -6.34 -2.84 -6.13
CA LEU A 55 -6.55 -4.19 -5.63
C LEU A 55 -8.03 -4.42 -5.42
N ALA A 56 -8.50 -5.63 -5.70
CA ALA A 56 -9.84 -6.02 -5.34
C ALA A 56 -10.00 -5.93 -3.82
N ALA A 57 -11.01 -5.20 -3.37
CA ALA A 57 -11.38 -5.18 -1.95
C ALA A 57 -12.16 -6.45 -1.63
N SER A 58 -11.90 -7.07 -0.48
CA SER A 58 -12.87 -8.01 0.05
C SER A 58 -14.18 -7.27 0.37
N GLU A 59 -15.32 -7.89 0.12
CA GLU A 59 -16.65 -7.28 0.43
C GLU A 59 -16.70 -6.80 1.88
N GLU A 60 -16.10 -7.55 2.80
CA GLU A 60 -16.06 -7.22 4.21
C GLU A 60 -15.20 -5.97 4.50
N THR A 61 -14.01 -5.86 3.93
CA THR A 61 -13.14 -4.67 4.08
C THR A 61 -13.82 -3.44 3.49
N PHE A 62 -14.53 -3.61 2.39
CA PHE A 62 -15.26 -2.55 1.73
C PHE A 62 -16.48 -2.10 2.54
N ALA A 63 -17.29 -3.03 3.05
CA ALA A 63 -18.43 -2.74 3.92
C ALA A 63 -18.00 -2.00 5.19
N ASN A 64 -16.91 -2.45 5.82
CA ASN A 64 -16.39 -1.83 7.03
C ASN A 64 -15.82 -0.42 6.80
N SER A 65 -15.27 -0.11 5.62
CA SER A 65 -14.73 1.23 5.30
C SER A 65 -15.81 2.30 5.18
N ILE A 66 -17.08 1.90 4.98
CA ILE A 66 -18.22 2.80 4.75
C ILE A 66 -19.20 2.78 5.93
N SER A 67 -19.02 1.86 6.86
CA SER A 67 -19.89 1.74 8.03
C SER A 67 -19.72 2.95 8.96
N ILE A 68 -20.81 3.67 9.20
CA ILE A 68 -20.86 4.73 10.21
C ILE A 68 -21.20 4.08 11.55
N PRO A 69 -20.30 4.11 12.54
CA PRO A 69 -20.55 3.46 13.81
C PRO A 69 -21.73 4.09 14.55
N PRO A 70 -22.58 3.30 15.22
CA PRO A 70 -23.69 3.80 16.01
C PRO A 70 -23.17 4.61 17.21
N GLN A 71 -23.79 5.75 17.46
CA GLN A 71 -23.48 6.63 18.59
C GLN A 71 -24.43 6.48 19.78
N ARG A 72 -25.42 5.58 19.66
CA ARG A 72 -26.47 5.32 20.65
C ARG A 72 -27.35 6.53 20.94
N ASP A 73 -27.67 7.28 19.88
CA ASP A 73 -28.57 8.42 19.91
C ASP A 73 -29.81 8.21 19.00
N ALA A 74 -30.70 9.19 18.96
CA ALA A 74 -31.94 9.13 18.16
C ALA A 74 -31.68 9.09 16.64
N PHE A 75 -30.43 9.28 16.18
CA PHE A 75 -30.07 9.34 14.77
C PHE A 75 -29.44 8.04 14.25
N ASP A 76 -29.33 7.00 15.06
CA ASP A 76 -28.69 5.75 14.64
C ASP A 76 -29.40 5.08 13.47
N SER A 77 -30.73 5.17 13.41
CA SER A 77 -31.51 4.67 12.25
C SER A 77 -31.16 5.40 10.96
N ILE A 78 -30.91 6.71 11.03
CA ILE A 78 -30.52 7.51 9.87
C ILE A 78 -29.09 7.16 9.43
N ARG A 79 -28.19 6.91 10.36
CA ARG A 79 -26.80 6.47 10.05
C ARG A 79 -26.79 5.11 9.37
N GLU A 80 -27.64 4.19 9.81
CA GLU A 80 -27.78 2.86 9.22
C GLU A 80 -28.35 2.94 7.80
N GLU A 81 -29.40 3.73 7.60
CA GLU A 81 -30.00 3.96 6.28
C GLU A 81 -28.99 4.62 5.33
N TYR A 82 -28.26 5.63 5.80
CA TYR A 82 -27.21 6.30 5.03
C TYR A 82 -26.06 5.36 4.68
N THR A 83 -25.62 4.54 5.62
CA THR A 83 -24.60 3.50 5.39
C THR A 83 -25.05 2.53 4.31
N THR A 84 -26.30 2.05 4.40
CA THR A 84 -26.89 1.14 3.42
C THR A 84 -27.01 1.79 2.03
N MET A 85 -27.40 3.06 1.98
CA MET A 85 -27.44 3.82 0.73
C MET A 85 -26.06 3.96 0.10
N LEU A 86 -25.03 4.30 0.88
CA LEU A 86 -23.66 4.41 0.40
C LEU A 86 -23.11 3.07 -0.09
N GLN A 87 -23.34 1.98 0.63
CA GLN A 87 -22.95 0.63 0.22
C GLN A 87 -23.59 0.24 -1.11
N ASN A 88 -24.89 0.49 -1.28
CA ASN A 88 -25.61 0.22 -2.51
C ASN A 88 -25.13 1.09 -3.68
N GLN A 89 -24.81 2.35 -3.44
CA GLN A 89 -24.31 3.26 -4.47
C GLN A 89 -22.91 2.88 -4.94
N LEU A 90 -22.06 2.46 -4.04
CA LEU A 90 -20.70 2.00 -4.35
C LEU A 90 -20.69 0.64 -5.03
N ALA A 91 -21.58 -0.27 -4.64
CA ALA A 91 -21.75 -1.56 -5.33
C ALA A 91 -22.20 -1.39 -6.80
N ARG A 92 -22.91 -0.31 -7.12
CA ARG A 92 -23.34 0.02 -8.49
C ARG A 92 -22.28 0.74 -9.33
N GLY A 93 -21.37 1.51 -8.69
CA GLY A 93 -20.48 2.42 -9.38
C GLY A 93 -18.98 2.07 -9.29
N ASN A 94 -18.61 1.22 -8.37
CA ASN A 94 -17.21 0.86 -8.14
C ASN A 94 -17.01 -0.64 -8.34
N ASN A 95 -16.09 -1.03 -9.19
CA ASN A 95 -15.78 -2.45 -9.46
C ASN A 95 -15.12 -3.16 -8.24
N GLY A 96 -15.37 -2.68 -7.02
CA GLY A 96 -14.76 -3.25 -5.81
C GLY A 96 -13.24 -3.05 -5.72
N LEU A 97 -12.69 -2.07 -6.43
CA LEU A 97 -11.25 -1.81 -6.44
C LEU A 97 -10.90 -0.71 -5.43
N ILE A 98 -9.93 -1.00 -4.58
CA ILE A 98 -9.32 -0.01 -3.70
C ILE A 98 -7.97 0.41 -4.30
N LYS A 99 -7.82 1.72 -4.52
CA LYS A 99 -6.54 2.29 -4.91
C LYS A 99 -5.65 2.45 -3.68
N THR A 100 -4.51 1.78 -3.70
CA THR A 100 -3.48 1.92 -2.68
C THR A 100 -2.22 2.53 -3.28
N LYS A 101 -1.53 3.34 -2.47
CA LYS A 101 -0.33 4.04 -2.89
C LYS A 101 0.82 3.69 -1.97
N TYR A 102 1.94 3.39 -2.56
CA TYR A 102 3.14 2.98 -1.84
C TYR A 102 4.34 3.80 -2.31
N LEU A 103 5.15 4.20 -1.35
CA LEU A 103 6.49 4.69 -1.57
C LEU A 103 7.48 3.62 -1.12
N THR A 104 8.34 3.21 -2.03
CA THR A 104 9.44 2.29 -1.75
C THR A 104 10.73 3.05 -1.92
N PHE A 105 11.66 2.94 -0.99
CA PHE A 105 12.97 3.56 -1.10
C PHE A 105 14.06 2.62 -0.65
N GLY A 106 15.26 2.83 -1.16
CA GLY A 106 16.43 2.03 -0.88
C GLY A 106 17.71 2.83 -1.07
N ILE A 107 18.80 2.33 -0.56
CA ILE A 107 20.14 2.91 -0.69
C ILE A 107 21.14 1.83 -1.02
N ASP A 108 22.23 2.20 -1.68
CA ASP A 108 23.37 1.31 -1.85
C ASP A 108 24.22 1.28 -0.57
N ALA A 109 24.53 0.08 -0.12
CA ALA A 109 25.37 -0.12 1.06
C ALA A 109 26.12 -1.47 0.98
N ASP A 110 27.29 -1.52 1.62
CA ASP A 110 28.11 -2.73 1.66
C ASP A 110 27.52 -3.85 2.54
N SER A 111 26.69 -3.49 3.50
CA SER A 111 26.04 -4.43 4.41
C SER A 111 24.72 -3.86 4.97
N ILE A 112 23.81 -4.76 5.35
CA ILE A 112 22.55 -4.41 6.02
C ILE A 112 22.81 -3.64 7.33
N LYS A 113 23.85 -4.03 8.07
CA LYS A 113 24.23 -3.37 9.32
C LYS A 113 24.62 -1.90 9.12
N ALA A 114 25.30 -1.60 8.01
CA ALA A 114 25.67 -0.22 7.65
C ALA A 114 24.48 0.56 7.08
N ALA A 115 23.59 -0.10 6.32
CA ALA A 115 22.42 0.52 5.71
C ALA A 115 21.35 0.93 6.74
N LYS A 116 21.11 0.10 7.75
CA LYS A 116 20.00 0.23 8.68
C LYS A 116 19.86 1.63 9.33
N PRO A 117 20.90 2.21 9.95
CA PRO A 117 20.76 3.54 10.58
C PRO A 117 20.41 4.64 9.58
N ARG A 118 20.92 4.53 8.35
CA ARG A 118 20.65 5.50 7.30
C ARG A 118 19.23 5.36 6.78
N LEU A 119 18.73 4.15 6.60
CA LEU A 119 17.35 3.87 6.20
C LEU A 119 16.35 4.33 7.25
N GLU A 120 16.60 4.09 8.54
CA GLU A 120 15.77 4.56 9.65
C GLU A 120 15.67 6.09 9.70
N ARG A 121 16.78 6.78 9.39
CA ARG A 121 16.77 8.24 9.28
C ARG A 121 15.92 8.71 8.10
N ILE A 122 16.15 8.16 6.91
CA ILE A 122 15.38 8.49 5.70
C ILE A 122 13.89 8.21 5.94
N GLU A 123 13.57 7.12 6.60
CA GLU A 123 12.22 6.76 7.00
C GLU A 123 11.57 7.83 7.85
N THR A 124 12.27 8.31 8.86
CA THR A 124 11.78 9.38 9.74
C THR A 124 11.56 10.67 8.98
N ASP A 125 12.48 11.04 8.10
CA ASP A 125 12.39 12.25 7.30
C ASP A 125 11.20 12.17 6.32
N ILE A 126 10.98 11.04 5.67
CA ILE A 126 9.83 10.79 4.80
C ILE A 126 8.50 10.93 5.56
N LEU A 127 8.41 10.33 6.75
CA LEU A 127 7.20 10.45 7.59
C LEU A 127 6.93 11.89 8.00
N ASN A 128 7.97 12.62 8.38
CA ASN A 128 7.84 14.03 8.73
C ASN A 128 7.40 14.87 7.54
N ASN A 129 7.90 14.60 6.35
CA ASN A 129 7.49 15.27 5.14
C ASN A 129 6.02 14.98 4.80
N PHE A 130 5.59 13.71 4.88
CA PHE A 130 4.17 13.38 4.71
C PHE A 130 3.29 14.07 5.74
N LYS A 131 3.71 14.11 7.01
CA LYS A 131 2.99 14.81 8.06
C LYS A 131 2.85 16.32 7.78
N ARG A 132 3.91 16.96 7.26
CA ARG A 132 3.86 18.38 6.83
C ARG A 132 2.87 18.61 5.70
N LEU A 133 2.74 17.66 4.78
CA LEU A 133 1.76 17.68 3.70
C LEU A 133 0.33 17.34 4.16
N GLY A 134 0.12 17.02 5.44
CA GLY A 134 -1.18 16.56 5.93
C GLY A 134 -1.56 15.15 5.46
N VAL A 135 -0.59 14.36 5.00
CA VAL A 135 -0.79 13.00 4.49
C VAL A 135 -0.53 11.99 5.59
N ALA A 136 -1.51 11.15 5.87
CA ALA A 136 -1.28 9.99 6.72
C ALA A 136 -0.47 8.93 5.96
N ALA A 137 0.62 8.50 6.55
CA ALA A 137 1.48 7.46 6.01
C ALA A 137 1.88 6.48 7.13
N ARG A 138 1.96 5.19 6.78
CA ARG A 138 2.37 4.13 7.70
C ARG A 138 3.43 3.23 7.07
N THR A 139 4.29 2.67 7.88
CA THR A 139 5.23 1.62 7.46
C THR A 139 4.49 0.33 7.20
N LEU A 140 4.91 -0.43 6.20
CA LEU A 140 4.53 -1.81 6.04
C LEU A 140 5.55 -2.71 6.73
N ASP A 141 5.08 -3.70 7.46
CA ASP A 141 5.93 -4.77 7.97
C ASP A 141 6.19 -5.83 6.88
N GLY A 142 6.99 -6.85 7.23
CA GLY A 142 7.34 -7.92 6.30
C GLY A 142 6.14 -8.75 5.85
N LYS A 143 5.17 -9.01 6.74
CA LYS A 143 3.95 -9.77 6.43
C LYS A 143 3.04 -8.97 5.49
N GLU A 144 2.82 -7.70 5.78
CA GLU A 144 2.05 -6.79 4.93
C GLU A 144 2.67 -6.64 3.52
N ARG A 145 4.01 -6.66 3.45
CA ARG A 145 4.70 -6.63 2.16
C ARG A 145 4.48 -7.93 1.38
N LEU A 146 4.54 -9.08 2.03
CA LEU A 146 4.23 -10.37 1.39
C LEU A 146 2.78 -10.40 0.91
N PHE A 147 1.84 -9.95 1.73
CA PHE A 147 0.44 -9.79 1.34
C PHE A 147 0.29 -8.92 0.08
N GLN A 148 0.96 -7.78 0.03
CA GLN A 148 0.92 -6.90 -1.13
C GLN A 148 1.46 -7.58 -2.39
N LEU A 149 2.59 -8.29 -2.29
CA LEU A 149 3.16 -9.02 -3.42
C LEU A 149 2.23 -10.16 -3.88
N HIS A 150 1.68 -10.92 -2.93
CA HIS A 150 0.70 -11.95 -3.23
C HIS A 150 -0.50 -11.37 -3.99
N ALA A 151 -1.08 -10.27 -3.52
CA ALA A 151 -2.23 -9.63 -4.16
C ALA A 151 -1.93 -9.13 -5.59
N VAL A 152 -0.69 -8.78 -5.90
CA VAL A 152 -0.27 -8.41 -7.29
C VAL A 152 -0.16 -9.63 -8.19
N PHE A 153 0.32 -10.75 -7.67
CA PHE A 153 0.51 -11.98 -8.46
C PHE A 153 -0.75 -12.86 -8.55
N HIS A 154 -1.70 -12.69 -7.62
CA HIS A 154 -2.92 -13.48 -7.52
C HIS A 154 -4.18 -12.59 -7.60
N MET A 155 -4.28 -11.79 -8.67
CA MET A 155 -5.36 -10.81 -8.81
C MET A 155 -6.75 -11.42 -8.91
N ASP A 156 -6.86 -12.64 -9.39
CA ASP A 156 -8.12 -13.38 -9.59
C ASP A 156 -8.43 -14.35 -8.43
N GLU A 157 -7.55 -14.49 -7.44
CA GLU A 157 -7.76 -15.40 -6.32
C GLU A 157 -8.67 -14.78 -5.27
N GLN A 158 -9.70 -15.53 -4.89
CA GLN A 158 -10.62 -15.16 -3.83
C GLN A 158 -10.16 -15.64 -2.44
N LEU A 159 -9.08 -16.43 -2.39
CA LEU A 159 -8.56 -16.99 -1.14
C LEU A 159 -7.78 -15.93 -0.36
N PRO A 160 -8.04 -15.79 0.94
CA PRO A 160 -7.29 -14.86 1.76
C PRO A 160 -5.83 -15.31 1.87
N PHE A 161 -4.89 -14.37 1.75
CA PHE A 161 -3.49 -14.61 2.00
C PHE A 161 -3.26 -15.05 3.45
N GLN A 162 -2.66 -16.22 3.62
CA GLN A 162 -2.29 -16.75 4.92
C GLN A 162 -0.78 -16.96 4.99
N PHE A 163 -0.15 -16.39 6.00
CA PHE A 163 1.29 -16.51 6.22
C PHE A 163 1.62 -16.24 7.68
N GLU A 164 2.42 -17.14 8.26
CA GLU A 164 3.05 -16.95 9.56
C GLU A 164 4.54 -17.29 9.46
N TRP A 165 5.38 -16.53 10.17
CA TRP A 165 6.82 -16.69 10.13
C TRP A 165 7.29 -18.09 10.56
N ASP A 166 6.58 -18.71 11.50
CA ASP A 166 6.88 -20.04 12.02
C ASP A 166 6.69 -21.14 10.99
N TRP A 167 6.00 -20.87 9.89
CA TRP A 167 5.80 -21.85 8.82
C TRP A 167 7.04 -22.03 7.95
N LEU A 168 8.00 -21.11 7.98
CA LEU A 168 9.22 -21.18 7.16
C LEU A 168 10.20 -22.22 7.68
N ALA A 169 10.30 -22.41 8.98
CA ALA A 169 11.15 -23.41 9.60
C ALA A 169 10.32 -24.31 10.51
N PRO A 170 10.34 -25.63 10.38
CA PRO A 170 11.25 -26.52 9.67
C PRO A 170 10.77 -27.02 8.30
N SER A 171 9.72 -26.43 7.71
CA SER A 171 9.08 -26.94 6.48
C SER A 171 9.99 -26.90 5.24
N GLY A 172 11.06 -26.07 5.27
CA GLY A 172 11.90 -25.82 4.10
C GLY A 172 11.29 -24.83 3.08
N LEU A 173 10.08 -24.32 3.36
CA LEU A 173 9.43 -23.28 2.55
C LEU A 173 10.17 -21.95 2.69
N SER A 174 10.17 -21.17 1.63
CA SER A 174 10.67 -19.81 1.60
C SER A 174 9.51 -18.81 1.45
N THR A 175 9.75 -17.55 1.70
CA THR A 175 8.74 -16.50 1.47
C THR A 175 8.25 -16.44 0.02
N LYS A 176 9.06 -16.91 -0.94
CA LYS A 176 8.69 -16.99 -2.36
C LYS A 176 7.55 -17.97 -2.60
N ASP A 177 7.51 -19.05 -1.86
CA ASP A 177 6.50 -20.11 -2.03
C ASP A 177 5.09 -19.61 -1.67
N PHE A 178 5.00 -18.55 -0.86
CA PHE A 178 3.74 -17.92 -0.48
C PHE A 178 3.28 -16.80 -1.42
N ILE A 179 4.16 -16.30 -2.28
CA ILE A 179 3.84 -15.19 -3.20
C ILE A 179 3.92 -15.58 -4.66
N ALA A 180 4.60 -16.67 -5.00
CA ALA A 180 4.71 -17.12 -6.38
C ALA A 180 3.39 -17.77 -6.83
N PRO A 181 2.89 -17.44 -8.04
CA PRO A 181 1.73 -18.12 -8.60
C PRO A 181 2.07 -19.59 -8.87
N SER A 182 1.11 -20.49 -8.61
CA SER A 182 1.27 -21.92 -8.83
C SER A 182 1.16 -22.34 -10.30
N SER A 183 0.52 -21.48 -11.11
CA SER A 183 0.30 -21.74 -12.53
C SER A 183 0.16 -20.45 -13.32
N PHE A 184 0.46 -20.51 -14.61
CA PHE A 184 0.25 -19.41 -15.55
C PHE A 184 -0.62 -19.91 -16.71
N GLU A 185 -1.72 -19.22 -16.98
CA GLU A 185 -2.57 -19.51 -18.13
C GLU A 185 -2.32 -18.46 -19.23
N PHE A 186 -1.80 -18.91 -20.37
CA PHE A 186 -1.66 -18.07 -21.58
C PHE A 186 -2.86 -18.31 -22.47
N ARG A 187 -3.68 -17.29 -22.68
CA ARG A 187 -4.74 -17.34 -23.69
C ARG A 187 -4.28 -16.64 -24.97
N THR A 188 -4.50 -17.28 -26.10
CA THR A 188 -4.34 -16.67 -27.42
C THR A 188 -5.35 -15.55 -27.58
N GLY A 189 -4.90 -14.32 -27.38
CA GLY A 189 -5.71 -13.11 -27.35
C GLY A 189 -5.16 -12.13 -26.32
N LYS A 190 -5.71 -10.96 -26.24
CA LYS A 190 -5.19 -9.83 -25.43
C LYS A 190 -5.41 -9.97 -23.91
N GLN A 191 -5.71 -11.14 -23.38
CA GLN A 191 -5.95 -11.35 -21.95
C GLN A 191 -4.95 -12.36 -21.37
N PHE A 192 -4.17 -11.88 -20.39
CA PHE A 192 -3.32 -12.73 -19.54
C PHE A 192 -4.05 -12.93 -18.20
N ARG A 193 -4.15 -14.16 -17.72
CA ARG A 193 -4.45 -14.50 -16.31
C ARG A 193 -3.20 -15.11 -15.71
N MET A 194 -2.80 -14.57 -14.57
CA MET A 194 -1.85 -15.20 -13.67
C MET A 194 -2.60 -15.91 -12.58
#